data_afb38ba56bd1a7bee179e91e7ac3a004
#
_entry.id   afb38ba56bd1a7bee179e91e7ac3a004
#
_cell.length_a   1.000
_cell.length_b   1.000
_cell.length_c   1.000
_cell.angle_alpha   90.00
_cell.angle_beta   90.00
_cell.angle_gamma   90.00
#
_symmetry.space_group_name_H-M   'P 1'
#
loop_
_entity.id
_entity.type
_entity.pdbx_description
1 polymer ?
#
loop_
_entity_poly.entity_id
_entity_poly.type
_entity_poly.pdbx_seq_one_letter_code
_entity_poly.pdbx_strand_id
1 'polypeptide(L)'
;MWPLEKLLPLAALFAPTWKVVVSKPVSSRSYKEEWKRRLVTNNPNRRNSGKPPAATALEFLRVSEYIRMHCYDLKVPFVMVHGEDDFVCDFRSASFVHESASSKDKTLKIFPGMWHVLIGEPKENVELVFETILSWLEDHAAKAKNTKTTAS
;
A
#
# COMPACT_ATOMS: atom_id res chain seq x y z
N MET A 1 5.30 -5.64 -19.44
CA MET A 1 4.78 -4.27 -19.70
C MET A 1 3.77 -4.34 -20.84
N TRP A 2 2.54 -3.96 -20.57
CA TRP A 2 1.49 -3.90 -21.59
C TRP A 2 1.82 -2.79 -22.61
N PRO A 3 1.52 -2.97 -23.91
CA PRO A 3 1.83 -1.96 -24.93
C PRO A 3 1.22 -0.58 -24.65
N LEU A 4 0.09 -0.52 -23.91
CA LEU A 4 -0.57 0.72 -23.51
C LEU A 4 0.24 1.56 -22.49
N GLU A 5 1.09 0.95 -21.67
CA GLU A 5 1.94 1.69 -20.73
C GLU A 5 2.98 2.52 -21.44
N LYS A 6 3.47 2.06 -22.61
CA LYS A 6 4.42 2.79 -23.44
C LYS A 6 3.84 4.05 -24.08
N LEU A 7 2.51 4.10 -24.26
CA LEU A 7 1.80 5.26 -24.81
C LEU A 7 1.40 6.26 -23.73
N LEU A 8 1.48 5.89 -22.46
CA LEU A 8 1.08 6.77 -21.35
C LEU A 8 1.86 8.09 -21.28
N PRO A 9 3.18 8.13 -21.51
CA PRO A 9 3.92 9.40 -21.57
C PRO A 9 3.40 10.35 -22.64
N LEU A 10 3.07 9.84 -23.83
CA LEU A 10 2.49 10.63 -24.92
C LEU A 10 1.08 11.12 -24.55
N ALA A 11 0.26 10.23 -23.99
CA ALA A 11 -1.08 10.61 -23.52
C ALA A 11 -1.00 11.66 -22.39
N ALA A 12 -0.05 11.56 -21.48
CA ALA A 12 0.15 12.54 -20.41
C ALA A 12 0.63 13.89 -20.95
N LEU A 13 1.41 13.90 -22.04
CA LEU A 13 1.91 15.12 -22.67
C LEU A 13 0.80 15.86 -23.43
N PHE A 14 0.03 15.16 -24.25
CA PHE A 14 -0.95 15.78 -25.16
C PHE A 14 -2.35 15.91 -24.55
N ALA A 15 -2.68 15.03 -23.61
CA ALA A 15 -4.01 14.97 -22.99
C ALA A 15 -3.90 14.60 -21.50
N PRO A 16 -3.26 15.42 -20.67
CA PRO A 16 -2.93 15.11 -19.27
C PRO A 16 -4.15 14.77 -18.41
N THR A 17 -5.30 15.35 -18.72
CA THR A 17 -6.56 15.18 -18.01
C THR A 17 -7.40 14.01 -18.52
N TRP A 18 -7.02 13.38 -19.61
CA TRP A 18 -7.77 12.27 -20.17
C TRP A 18 -7.72 11.04 -19.25
N LYS A 19 -8.88 10.47 -19.02
CA LYS A 19 -9.05 9.28 -18.18
C LYS A 19 -8.85 8.01 -19.00
N VAL A 20 -7.61 7.77 -19.41
CA VAL A 20 -7.23 6.69 -20.34
C VAL A 20 -7.03 5.32 -19.69
N VAL A 21 -6.89 5.28 -18.36
CA VAL A 21 -6.59 4.03 -17.67
C VAL A 21 -7.84 3.16 -17.57
N VAL A 22 -7.81 2.00 -18.21
CA VAL A 22 -8.86 1.00 -18.11
C VAL A 22 -8.58 0.11 -16.91
N SER A 23 -9.11 0.47 -15.75
CA SER A 23 -9.05 -0.37 -14.55
C SER A 23 -10.45 -0.66 -14.00
N LYS A 24 -10.62 -1.82 -13.36
CA LYS A 24 -11.82 -2.06 -12.56
C LYS A 24 -11.83 -1.10 -11.38
N PRO A 25 -13.00 -0.66 -10.90
CA PRO A 25 -13.07 0.22 -9.73
C PRO A 25 -12.30 -0.39 -8.55
N VAL A 26 -11.32 0.33 -8.04
CA VAL A 26 -10.47 -0.11 -6.91
C VAL A 26 -11.33 -0.52 -5.71
N SER A 27 -12.41 0.23 -5.45
CA SER A 27 -13.34 -0.05 -4.34
C SER A 27 -13.98 -1.44 -4.36
N SER A 28 -14.22 -2.00 -5.55
CA SER A 28 -14.82 -3.35 -5.67
C SER A 28 -13.86 -4.47 -5.28
N ARG A 29 -12.57 -4.16 -5.18
CA ARG A 29 -11.49 -5.10 -4.90
C ARG A 29 -10.74 -4.79 -3.59
N SER A 30 -11.07 -3.66 -2.95
CA SER A 30 -10.35 -3.21 -1.76
C SER A 30 -10.91 -3.81 -0.48
N TYR A 31 -12.22 -4.04 -0.41
CA TYR A 31 -12.89 -4.53 0.79
C TYR A 31 -13.40 -5.95 0.58
N LYS A 32 -13.08 -6.85 1.49
CA LYS A 32 -13.55 -8.24 1.47
C LYS A 32 -15.04 -8.32 1.76
N GLU A 33 -15.53 -7.57 2.74
CA GLU A 33 -16.93 -7.57 3.14
C GLU A 33 -17.81 -6.77 2.19
N GLU A 34 -18.88 -7.40 1.68
CA GLU A 34 -19.76 -6.79 0.68
C GLU A 34 -20.48 -5.55 1.19
N TRP A 35 -20.95 -5.54 2.44
CA TRP A 35 -21.62 -4.39 3.02
C TRP A 35 -20.71 -3.16 3.09
N LYS A 36 -19.41 -3.34 3.38
CA LYS A 36 -18.40 -2.28 3.36
C LYS A 36 -18.18 -1.78 1.93
N ARG A 37 -18.12 -2.68 0.94
CA ARG A 37 -18.07 -2.28 -0.48
C ARG A 37 -19.26 -1.41 -0.87
N ARG A 38 -20.47 -1.83 -0.48
CA ARG A 38 -21.71 -1.08 -0.76
C ARG A 38 -21.70 0.30 -0.08
N LEU A 39 -21.27 0.35 1.20
CA LEU A 39 -21.18 1.61 1.94
C LEU A 39 -20.25 2.61 1.24
N VAL A 40 -19.06 2.16 0.85
CA VAL A 40 -18.08 3.00 0.13
C VAL A 40 -18.58 3.39 -1.25
N THR A 41 -19.22 2.50 -1.99
CA THR A 41 -19.69 2.76 -3.35
C THR A 41 -20.87 3.74 -3.36
N ASN A 42 -21.79 3.64 -2.39
CA ASN A 42 -23.01 4.44 -2.30
C ASN A 42 -22.82 5.74 -1.50
N ASN A 43 -21.61 6.03 -1.01
CA ASN A 43 -21.36 7.26 -0.27
C ASN A 43 -21.52 8.49 -1.19
N PRO A 44 -22.50 9.38 -0.94
CA PRO A 44 -22.76 10.54 -1.79
C PRO A 44 -21.60 11.56 -1.80
N ASN A 45 -20.81 11.57 -0.73
CA ASN A 45 -19.63 12.44 -0.61
C ASN A 45 -18.39 11.87 -1.29
N ARG A 46 -18.48 10.66 -1.81
CA ARG A 46 -17.39 10.06 -2.55
C ARG A 46 -17.24 10.79 -3.88
N ARG A 47 -16.15 11.51 -4.04
CA ARG A 47 -15.74 11.94 -5.37
C ARG A 47 -15.58 10.68 -6.21
N ASN A 48 -16.35 10.61 -7.29
CA ASN A 48 -16.28 9.50 -8.22
C ASN A 48 -14.85 9.44 -8.76
N SER A 49 -13.99 8.74 -8.03
CA SER A 49 -12.61 8.50 -8.39
C SER A 49 -12.62 7.48 -9.54
N GLY A 50 -13.17 7.96 -10.66
CA GLY A 50 -13.11 7.22 -11.91
C GLY A 50 -11.64 6.93 -12.25
N LYS A 51 -11.43 6.51 -13.44
CA LYS A 51 -10.09 6.27 -13.98
C LYS A 51 -9.20 7.47 -13.73
N PRO A 52 -7.96 7.29 -13.23
CA PRO A 52 -7.06 8.42 -13.02
C PRO A 52 -6.73 9.11 -14.35
N PRO A 53 -6.49 10.42 -14.35
CA PRO A 53 -5.96 11.13 -15.51
C PRO A 53 -4.61 10.53 -15.96
N ALA A 54 -4.29 10.67 -17.25
CA ALA A 54 -3.05 10.15 -17.83
C ALA A 54 -1.80 10.66 -17.09
N ALA A 55 -1.77 11.95 -16.76
CA ALA A 55 -0.67 12.53 -15.99
C ALA A 55 -0.52 11.89 -14.60
N THR A 56 -1.64 11.72 -13.88
CA THR A 56 -1.63 11.06 -12.54
C THR A 56 -1.15 9.62 -12.65
N ALA A 57 -1.63 8.86 -13.64
CA ALA A 57 -1.21 7.48 -13.85
C ALA A 57 0.29 7.38 -14.16
N LEU A 58 0.82 8.30 -14.96
CA LEU A 58 2.26 8.37 -15.28
C LEU A 58 3.09 8.64 -14.02
N GLU A 59 2.65 9.58 -13.16
CA GLU A 59 3.37 9.88 -11.91
C GLU A 59 3.34 8.70 -10.94
N PHE A 60 2.24 7.95 -10.85
CA PHE A 60 2.22 6.71 -10.06
C PHE A 60 3.28 5.70 -10.55
N LEU A 61 3.42 5.52 -11.86
CA LEU A 61 4.45 4.62 -12.39
C LEU A 61 5.86 5.13 -12.08
N ARG A 62 6.11 6.44 -12.23
CA ARG A 62 7.41 7.06 -11.93
C ARG A 62 7.78 6.92 -10.46
N VAL A 63 6.85 7.22 -9.55
CA VAL A 63 7.08 7.11 -8.11
C VAL A 63 7.30 5.65 -7.70
N SER A 64 6.52 4.73 -8.25
CA SER A 64 6.69 3.30 -7.97
C SER A 64 8.07 2.81 -8.42
N GLU A 65 8.51 3.22 -9.59
CA GLU A 65 9.85 2.87 -10.09
C GLU A 65 10.95 3.54 -9.26
N TYR A 66 10.77 4.80 -8.88
CA TYR A 66 11.69 5.49 -7.98
C TYR A 66 11.85 4.77 -6.65
N ILE A 67 10.75 4.40 -6.01
CA ILE A 67 10.76 3.63 -4.75
C ILE A 67 11.48 2.30 -4.96
N ARG A 68 11.16 1.59 -6.04
CA ARG A 68 11.78 0.31 -6.37
C ARG A 68 13.30 0.42 -6.50
N MET A 69 13.79 1.50 -7.08
CA MET A 69 15.23 1.73 -7.28
C MET A 69 15.94 2.24 -6.02
N HIS A 70 15.21 2.84 -5.06
CA HIS A 70 15.80 3.49 -3.89
C HIS A 70 15.38 2.86 -2.56
N CYS A 71 14.68 1.71 -2.58
CA CYS A 71 14.27 1.06 -1.32
C CYS A 71 15.47 0.62 -0.46
N TYR A 72 16.65 0.44 -1.04
CA TYR A 72 17.90 0.19 -0.31
C TYR A 72 18.33 1.37 0.59
N ASP A 73 17.85 2.58 0.34
CA ASP A 73 18.13 3.75 1.18
C ASP A 73 17.31 3.75 2.49
N LEU A 74 16.30 2.88 2.60
CA LEU A 74 15.49 2.75 3.80
C LEU A 74 16.29 2.06 4.91
N LYS A 75 16.76 2.84 5.88
CA LYS A 75 17.64 2.40 6.98
C LYS A 75 16.97 2.45 8.35
N VAL A 76 15.83 3.14 8.47
CA VAL A 76 15.08 3.26 9.74
C VAL A 76 14.36 1.94 10.08
N PRO A 77 14.12 1.65 11.37
CA PRO A 77 13.23 0.57 11.75
C PRO A 77 11.85 0.73 11.12
N PHE A 78 11.28 -0.38 10.60
CA PHE A 78 9.93 -0.34 10.05
C PHE A 78 9.22 -1.68 10.14
N VAL A 79 7.89 -1.61 10.21
CA VAL A 79 7.01 -2.75 10.01
C VAL A 79 6.14 -2.53 8.77
N MET A 80 5.98 -3.56 7.97
CA MET A 80 5.06 -3.61 6.84
C MET A 80 4.03 -4.71 7.09
N VAL A 81 2.76 -4.38 6.85
CA VAL A 81 1.65 -5.32 6.92
C VAL A 81 0.92 -5.34 5.58
N HIS A 82 0.57 -6.53 5.08
CA HIS A 82 -0.07 -6.68 3.77
C HIS A 82 -1.01 -7.88 3.75
N GLY A 83 -2.11 -7.77 3.01
CA GLY A 83 -2.99 -8.91 2.76
C GLY A 83 -2.47 -9.78 1.63
N GLU A 84 -2.47 -11.10 1.82
CA GLU A 84 -2.00 -12.03 0.79
C GLU A 84 -2.91 -12.02 -0.46
N ASP A 85 -4.24 -11.90 -0.24
CA ASP A 85 -5.25 -11.83 -1.29
C ASP A 85 -5.56 -10.39 -1.73
N ASP A 86 -4.59 -9.50 -1.66
CA ASP A 86 -4.73 -8.13 -2.15
C ASP A 86 -4.80 -8.10 -3.68
N PHE A 87 -5.99 -7.80 -4.23
CA PHE A 87 -6.22 -7.68 -5.67
C PHE A 87 -5.93 -6.30 -6.26
N VAL A 88 -5.45 -5.37 -5.43
CA VAL A 88 -5.11 -4.00 -5.83
C VAL A 88 -3.59 -3.84 -5.93
N CYS A 89 -2.88 -4.27 -4.90
CA CYS A 89 -1.42 -4.23 -4.81
C CYS A 89 -0.88 -5.63 -4.55
N ASP A 90 0.04 -6.11 -5.38
CA ASP A 90 0.67 -7.41 -5.19
C ASP A 90 1.59 -7.39 -3.95
N PHE A 91 1.36 -8.29 -3.00
CA PHE A 91 2.16 -8.41 -1.78
C PHE A 91 3.65 -8.68 -2.05
N ARG A 92 3.98 -9.22 -3.22
CA ARG A 92 5.38 -9.40 -3.65
C ARG A 92 6.14 -8.07 -3.73
N SER A 93 5.43 -6.96 -3.98
CA SER A 93 6.03 -5.63 -3.93
C SER A 93 6.47 -5.26 -2.50
N ALA A 94 5.68 -5.61 -1.49
CA ALA A 94 6.06 -5.43 -0.09
C ALA A 94 7.25 -6.33 0.29
N SER A 95 7.24 -7.58 -0.16
CA SER A 95 8.37 -8.51 0.03
C SER A 95 9.66 -7.97 -0.61
N PHE A 96 9.57 -7.47 -1.83
CA PHE A 96 10.71 -6.88 -2.52
C PHE A 96 11.29 -5.68 -1.75
N VAL A 97 10.45 -4.75 -1.28
CA VAL A 97 10.93 -3.60 -0.48
C VAL A 97 11.55 -4.07 0.84
N HIS A 98 10.92 -5.03 1.53
CA HIS A 98 11.45 -5.60 2.75
C HIS A 98 12.82 -6.24 2.53
N GLU A 99 12.99 -7.04 1.50
CA GLU A 99 14.25 -7.72 1.18
C GLU A 99 15.36 -6.71 0.81
N SER A 100 15.03 -5.73 -0.03
CA SER A 100 15.98 -4.77 -0.60
C SER A 100 16.37 -3.65 0.36
N ALA A 101 15.54 -3.32 1.35
CA ALA A 101 15.83 -2.27 2.33
C ALA A 101 17.07 -2.59 3.16
N SER A 102 17.94 -1.59 3.38
CA SER A 102 19.16 -1.72 4.19
C SER A 102 18.90 -1.64 5.70
N SER A 103 17.69 -1.43 6.13
CA SER A 103 17.33 -1.44 7.56
C SER A 103 17.75 -2.76 8.21
N LYS A 104 18.36 -2.67 9.40
CA LYS A 104 18.72 -3.83 10.24
C LYS A 104 17.56 -4.29 11.11
N ASP A 105 16.53 -3.47 11.24
CA ASP A 105 15.35 -3.71 12.07
C ASP A 105 14.10 -3.52 11.19
N LYS A 106 13.69 -4.61 10.55
CA LYS A 106 12.59 -4.60 9.58
C LYS A 106 11.74 -5.84 9.74
N THR A 107 10.43 -5.63 9.73
CA THR A 107 9.45 -6.70 9.86
C THR A 107 8.46 -6.64 8.71
N LEU A 108 8.17 -7.78 8.11
CA LEU A 108 7.09 -7.95 7.13
C LEU A 108 6.11 -9.01 7.65
N LYS A 109 4.84 -8.64 7.73
CA LYS A 109 3.75 -9.57 8.06
C LYS A 109 2.76 -9.63 6.90
N ILE A 110 2.68 -10.78 6.24
CA ILE A 110 1.64 -11.08 5.25
C ILE A 110 0.51 -11.82 5.96
N PHE A 111 -0.72 -11.35 5.78
CA PHE A 111 -1.91 -11.92 6.39
C PHE A 111 -2.66 -12.77 5.36
N PRO A 112 -2.70 -14.11 5.52
CA PRO A 112 -3.39 -15.00 4.60
C PRO A 112 -4.86 -14.66 4.47
N GLY A 113 -5.37 -14.66 3.24
CA GLY A 113 -6.77 -14.45 2.93
C GLY A 113 -7.28 -13.03 3.13
N MET A 114 -6.47 -12.07 3.59
CA MET A 114 -6.88 -10.68 3.75
C MET A 114 -6.68 -9.88 2.45
N TRP A 115 -7.55 -8.87 2.28
CA TRP A 115 -7.58 -8.03 1.09
C TRP A 115 -6.84 -6.70 1.31
N HIS A 116 -6.97 -5.79 0.33
CA HIS A 116 -6.23 -4.52 0.27
C HIS A 116 -6.45 -3.61 1.50
N VAL A 117 -7.68 -3.45 1.94
CA VAL A 117 -7.99 -2.60 3.11
C VAL A 117 -8.08 -3.46 4.35
N LEU A 118 -6.97 -3.66 5.04
CA LEU A 118 -6.88 -4.51 6.24
C LEU A 118 -7.86 -4.08 7.35
N ILE A 119 -8.08 -2.78 7.55
CA ILE A 119 -9.11 -2.27 8.48
C ILE A 119 -10.55 -2.52 7.97
N GLY A 120 -10.69 -2.94 6.74
CA GLY A 120 -11.95 -3.33 6.11
C GLY A 120 -12.28 -4.81 6.22
N GLU A 121 -11.42 -5.59 6.80
CA GLU A 121 -11.61 -7.02 7.07
C GLU A 121 -12.66 -7.28 8.17
N PRO A 122 -13.09 -8.54 8.40
CA PRO A 122 -13.82 -8.92 9.59
C PRO A 122 -13.10 -8.51 10.87
N LYS A 123 -13.86 -8.32 11.97
CA LYS A 123 -13.36 -7.72 13.21
C LYS A 123 -12.12 -8.45 13.75
N GLU A 124 -12.15 -9.76 13.76
CA GLU A 124 -11.07 -10.62 14.29
C GLU A 124 -9.77 -10.41 13.51
N ASN A 125 -9.88 -10.24 12.20
CA ASN A 125 -8.73 -9.97 11.32
C ASN A 125 -8.18 -8.56 11.57
N VAL A 126 -9.05 -7.57 11.76
CA VAL A 126 -8.65 -6.19 12.10
C VAL A 126 -7.92 -6.16 13.43
N GLU A 127 -8.43 -6.87 14.46
CA GLU A 127 -7.80 -6.98 15.76
C GLU A 127 -6.38 -7.58 15.63
N LEU A 128 -6.22 -8.66 14.87
CA LEU A 128 -4.92 -9.29 14.62
C LEU A 128 -3.93 -8.34 13.93
N VAL A 129 -4.40 -7.52 12.97
CA VAL A 129 -3.54 -6.53 12.30
C VAL A 129 -3.09 -5.47 13.30
N PHE A 130 -4.01 -4.92 14.10
CA PHE A 130 -3.67 -3.92 15.11
C PHE A 130 -2.75 -4.48 16.20
N GLU A 131 -3.01 -5.69 16.71
CA GLU A 131 -2.13 -6.36 17.67
C GLU A 131 -0.71 -6.48 17.13
N THR A 132 -0.55 -6.90 15.87
CA THR A 132 0.75 -6.99 15.22
C THR A 132 1.48 -5.65 15.18
N ILE A 133 0.78 -4.58 14.79
CA ILE A 133 1.38 -3.23 14.67
C ILE A 133 1.69 -2.66 16.05
N LEU A 134 0.76 -2.76 17.00
CA LEU A 134 0.92 -2.19 18.34
C LEU A 134 2.02 -2.89 19.11
N SER A 135 2.06 -4.23 19.08
CA SER A 135 3.15 -4.99 19.70
C SER A 135 4.53 -4.58 19.16
N TRP A 136 4.64 -4.43 17.83
CA TRP A 136 5.88 -3.95 17.23
C TRP A 136 6.26 -2.56 17.72
N LEU A 137 5.32 -1.62 17.80
CA LEU A 137 5.55 -0.26 18.27
C LEU A 137 5.93 -0.22 19.76
N GLU A 138 5.28 -1.01 20.61
CA GLU A 138 5.57 -1.12 22.06
C GLU A 138 6.98 -1.63 22.29
N ASP A 139 7.37 -2.70 21.59
CA ASP A 139 8.72 -3.25 21.68
C ASP A 139 9.80 -2.24 21.29
N HIS A 140 9.55 -1.45 20.24
CA HIS A 140 10.49 -0.43 19.77
C HIS A 140 10.53 0.79 20.69
N ALA A 141 9.39 1.18 21.27
CA ALA A 141 9.33 2.22 22.27
C ALA A 141 10.09 1.85 23.57
N ALA A 142 9.97 0.58 24.00
CA ALA A 142 10.71 0.08 25.16
C ALA A 142 12.23 0.05 24.89
N LYS A 143 12.66 -0.43 23.71
CA LYS A 143 14.09 -0.41 23.33
C LYS A 143 14.65 1.01 23.31
N ALA A 144 13.92 1.97 22.75
CA ALA A 144 14.34 3.37 22.68
C ALA A 144 14.50 4.03 24.07
N LYS A 145 13.63 3.69 25.05
CA LYS A 145 13.74 4.16 26.44
C LYS A 145 14.99 3.59 27.09
N ASN A 146 15.24 2.32 26.96
CA ASN A 146 16.40 1.65 27.56
C ASN A 146 17.72 2.20 27.02
N THR A 147 17.81 2.51 25.74
CA THR A 147 19.01 3.09 25.13
C THR A 147 19.32 4.49 25.69
N LYS A 148 18.30 5.29 26.00
CA LYS A 148 18.49 6.62 26.61
C LYS A 148 18.98 6.52 28.05
N THR A 149 18.50 5.54 28.82
CA THR A 149 18.90 5.35 30.24
C THR A 149 20.34 4.87 30.39
N THR A 150 20.86 4.12 29.42
CA THR A 150 22.25 3.63 29.44
C THR A 150 23.28 4.65 28.91
N ALA A 151 22.81 5.74 28.30
CA ALA A 151 23.67 6.80 27.76
C ALA A 151 23.77 8.05 28.67
N SER A 152 23.13 8.02 29.85
CA SER A 152 23.20 9.03 30.93
C SER A 152 24.09 8.57 32.05
#